data_120d3eae8f8f41e2dce6bac2b9b82d09
#
_entry.id   120d3eae8f8f41e2dce6bac2b9b82d09
#
_cell.length_a   1.000
_cell.length_b   1.000
_cell.length_c   1.000
_cell.angle_alpha   90.00
_cell.angle_beta   90.00
_cell.angle_gamma   90.00
#
_symmetry.space_group_name_H-M   'P 1'
#
loop_
_entity.id
_entity.type
_entity.pdbx_description
1 polymer ?
#
loop_
_entity_poly.entity_id
_entity_poly.type
_entity_poly.pdbx_seq_one_letter_code
_entity_poly.pdbx_strand_id
1 'polypeptide(L)'
;TYGFPDGVVRYLGLCRYDSLQNPGSGERMILLMPTWRGSGYPSGDAFYDTEYCRSFRSLLASPELVRLLEESDTHLVFYPHIEMQRYIDCFRAGSDRIVIADAGSHDVQELLRSCAVLITDHSSVFFDVAYLGKPVIYYQFDEEEFRAKHYKAGYFDCRRDGFGPVCTGEAELLSALRHCIESGMVPDAEYRQRAERFFPLRDKNNCCRTYEAVREITSERR
;
A
#
# COMPACT_ATOMS: atom_id res chain seq x y z
N THR A 1 1.20 -22.32 -8.12
CA THR A 1 2.59 -22.80 -8.11
C THR A 1 3.18 -22.56 -9.49
N TYR A 2 4.42 -22.06 -9.53
CA TYR A 2 5.12 -21.74 -10.79
C TYR A 2 5.87 -22.95 -11.39
N GLY A 3 5.51 -24.17 -10.98
CA GLY A 3 6.09 -25.41 -11.51
C GLY A 3 7.53 -25.71 -11.08
N PHE A 4 8.02 -25.06 -10.03
CA PHE A 4 9.33 -25.40 -9.45
C PHE A 4 9.26 -26.75 -8.72
N PRO A 5 10.32 -27.58 -8.81
CA PRO A 5 10.44 -28.80 -8.02
C PRO A 5 10.40 -28.52 -6.51
N ASP A 6 10.02 -29.53 -5.73
CA ASP A 6 10.03 -29.43 -4.27
C ASP A 6 11.45 -29.11 -3.75
N GLY A 7 11.53 -28.24 -2.76
CA GLY A 7 12.78 -27.81 -2.13
C GLY A 7 13.54 -26.69 -2.88
N VAL A 8 13.18 -26.36 -4.13
CA VAL A 8 13.81 -25.24 -4.84
C VAL A 8 13.33 -23.89 -4.31
N VAL A 9 12.06 -23.79 -3.91
CA VAL A 9 11.49 -22.59 -3.32
C VAL A 9 11.45 -22.77 -1.80
N ARG A 10 12.15 -21.88 -1.08
CA ARG A 10 12.19 -21.88 0.39
C ARG A 10 11.43 -20.67 0.90
N TYR A 11 10.55 -20.87 1.89
CA TYR A 11 9.86 -19.76 2.56
C TYR A 11 10.73 -19.22 3.70
N LEU A 12 11.45 -18.13 3.44
CA LEU A 12 12.41 -17.53 4.37
C LEU A 12 11.93 -16.21 4.98
N GLY A 13 10.82 -15.68 4.47
CA GLY A 13 10.37 -14.32 4.71
C GLY A 13 11.14 -13.31 3.86
N LEU A 14 10.86 -12.03 4.05
CA LEU A 14 11.54 -10.94 3.33
C LEU A 14 12.45 -10.18 4.29
N CYS A 15 13.73 -10.00 3.92
CA CYS A 15 14.74 -9.34 4.75
C CYS A 15 14.31 -7.94 5.21
N ARG A 16 13.61 -7.17 4.36
CA ARG A 16 13.11 -5.83 4.71
C ARG A 16 12.12 -5.83 5.87
N TYR A 17 11.47 -6.96 6.16
CA TYR A 17 10.52 -7.06 7.26
C TYR A 17 11.18 -7.01 8.65
N ASP A 18 12.47 -7.35 8.75
CA ASP A 18 13.18 -7.28 10.03
C ASP A 18 13.30 -5.82 10.52
N SER A 19 13.62 -4.88 9.61
CA SER A 19 13.70 -3.46 9.93
C SER A 19 12.31 -2.79 9.95
N LEU A 20 11.36 -3.28 9.17
CA LEU A 20 10.01 -2.74 9.09
C LEU A 20 9.26 -2.85 10.42
N GLN A 21 9.52 -3.89 11.22
CA GLN A 21 8.93 -4.08 12.55
C GLN A 21 9.44 -3.12 13.64
N ASN A 22 10.37 -2.22 13.33
CA ASN A 22 10.76 -1.20 14.28
C ASN A 22 9.61 -0.20 14.44
N PRO A 23 9.34 0.32 15.66
CA PRO A 23 8.27 1.28 15.86
C PRO A 23 8.44 2.51 14.97
N GLY A 24 7.35 2.98 14.37
CA GLY A 24 7.28 4.30 13.74
C GLY A 24 6.94 5.39 14.77
N SER A 25 6.64 6.60 14.29
CA SER A 25 6.31 7.76 15.14
C SER A 25 5.05 7.58 15.99
N GLY A 26 4.18 6.62 15.67
CA GLY A 26 2.91 6.42 16.35
C GLY A 26 1.84 7.46 16.01
N GLU A 27 2.06 8.26 14.97
CA GLU A 27 1.12 9.27 14.50
C GLU A 27 -0.16 8.64 13.95
N ARG A 28 -1.25 9.38 14.05
CA ARG A 28 -2.55 9.01 13.45
C ARG A 28 -2.58 9.39 11.96
N MET A 29 -1.62 8.87 11.20
CA MET A 29 -1.41 9.18 9.80
C MET A 29 -2.10 8.15 8.89
N ILE A 30 -2.88 8.63 7.93
CA ILE A 30 -3.42 7.84 6.82
C ILE A 30 -2.47 8.01 5.65
N LEU A 31 -1.89 6.91 5.17
CA LEU A 31 -1.00 6.93 4.01
C LEU A 31 -1.78 6.56 2.74
N LEU A 32 -1.87 7.47 1.78
CA LEU A 32 -2.41 7.22 0.45
C LEU A 32 -1.24 7.02 -0.51
N MET A 33 -0.98 5.78 -0.91
CA MET A 33 0.20 5.41 -1.70
C MET A 33 -0.18 4.55 -2.91
N PRO A 34 -0.60 5.19 -4.02
CA PRO A 34 -0.98 4.48 -5.24
C PRO A 34 0.24 4.05 -6.07
N THR A 35 0.04 3.04 -6.93
CA THR A 35 1.04 2.58 -7.89
C THR A 35 1.05 3.44 -9.17
N TRP A 36 2.10 3.30 -9.97
CA TRP A 36 2.19 3.96 -11.28
C TRP A 36 1.36 3.25 -12.36
N ARG A 37 1.18 3.89 -13.51
CA ARG A 37 0.34 3.37 -14.60
C ARG A 37 1.12 2.92 -15.84
N GLY A 38 2.42 2.66 -15.70
CA GLY A 38 3.26 2.13 -16.77
C GLY A 38 3.88 3.17 -17.71
N SER A 39 4.84 2.71 -18.52
CA SER A 39 5.65 3.58 -19.39
C SER A 39 4.88 4.21 -20.54
N GLY A 40 3.73 3.65 -20.93
CA GLY A 40 2.86 4.18 -21.99
C GLY A 40 1.75 5.10 -21.49
N TYR A 41 1.78 5.50 -20.24
CA TYR A 41 0.74 6.35 -19.66
C TYR A 41 0.84 7.79 -20.18
N PRO A 42 -0.28 8.49 -20.44
CA PRO A 42 -0.28 9.85 -20.95
C PRO A 42 0.62 10.79 -20.16
N SER A 43 1.25 11.74 -20.84
CA SER A 43 2.16 12.72 -20.26
C SER A 43 1.77 14.15 -20.65
N GLY A 44 2.34 15.15 -19.98
CA GLY A 44 2.00 16.56 -20.20
C GLY A 44 0.52 16.82 -19.89
N ASP A 45 -0.13 17.65 -20.70
CA ASP A 45 -1.53 18.04 -20.50
C ASP A 45 -2.50 16.86 -20.57
N ALA A 46 -2.20 15.84 -21.37
CA ALA A 46 -3.03 14.64 -21.46
C ALA A 46 -3.08 13.82 -20.16
N PHE A 47 -2.13 14.02 -19.23
CA PHE A 47 -2.18 13.40 -17.92
C PHE A 47 -3.37 13.89 -17.08
N TYR A 48 -3.74 15.18 -17.20
CA TYR A 48 -4.86 15.76 -16.44
C TYR A 48 -6.21 15.09 -16.76
N ASP A 49 -6.35 14.55 -17.97
CA ASP A 49 -7.57 13.90 -18.44
C ASP A 49 -7.63 12.40 -18.10
N THR A 50 -6.58 11.85 -17.48
CA THR A 50 -6.59 10.47 -17.06
C THR A 50 -7.50 10.24 -15.86
N GLU A 51 -8.06 9.05 -15.77
CA GLU A 51 -8.87 8.65 -14.61
C GLU A 51 -8.07 8.68 -13.31
N TYR A 52 -6.80 8.26 -13.36
CA TYR A 52 -5.87 8.38 -12.23
C TYR A 52 -5.78 9.81 -11.69
N CYS A 53 -5.49 10.77 -12.57
CA CYS A 53 -5.34 12.16 -12.15
C CYS A 53 -6.67 12.72 -11.61
N ARG A 54 -7.79 12.48 -12.30
CA ARG A 54 -9.11 12.96 -11.87
C ARG A 54 -9.52 12.39 -10.53
N SER A 55 -9.38 11.07 -10.33
CA SER A 55 -9.79 10.39 -9.10
C SER A 55 -9.02 10.87 -7.88
N PHE A 56 -7.68 10.97 -7.98
CA PHE A 56 -6.90 11.47 -6.83
C PHE A 56 -7.06 12.97 -6.62
N ARG A 57 -7.25 13.77 -7.66
CA ARG A 57 -7.58 15.21 -7.49
C ARG A 57 -8.93 15.40 -6.81
N SER A 58 -9.95 14.63 -7.20
CA SER A 58 -11.26 14.65 -6.57
C SER A 58 -11.14 14.31 -5.08
N LEU A 59 -10.51 13.19 -4.78
CA LEU A 59 -10.33 12.72 -3.41
C LEU A 59 -9.59 13.73 -2.52
N LEU A 60 -8.44 14.26 -2.99
CA LEU A 60 -7.62 15.20 -2.23
C LEU A 60 -8.30 16.56 -2.01
N ALA A 61 -9.27 16.92 -2.85
CA ALA A 61 -10.09 18.12 -2.73
C ALA A 61 -11.46 17.86 -2.06
N SER A 62 -11.76 16.62 -1.68
CA SER A 62 -13.07 16.21 -1.16
C SER A 62 -13.37 16.87 0.18
N PRO A 63 -14.45 17.68 0.30
CA PRO A 63 -14.86 18.24 1.59
C PRO A 63 -15.22 17.18 2.62
N GLU A 64 -15.69 16.01 2.17
CA GLU A 64 -16.01 14.89 3.05
C GLU A 64 -14.76 14.27 3.64
N LEU A 65 -13.69 14.09 2.84
CA LEU A 65 -12.39 13.64 3.35
C LEU A 65 -11.83 14.63 4.36
N VAL A 66 -11.82 15.93 4.04
CA VAL A 66 -11.32 16.98 4.94
C VAL A 66 -12.05 16.93 6.29
N ARG A 67 -13.37 16.91 6.25
CA ARG A 67 -14.19 16.81 7.48
C ARG A 67 -13.85 15.54 8.28
N LEU A 68 -13.70 14.39 7.62
CA LEU A 68 -13.37 13.14 8.29
C LEU A 68 -12.00 13.21 9.00
N LEU A 69 -11.01 13.82 8.36
CA LEU A 69 -9.67 14.03 8.94
C LEU A 69 -9.72 14.97 10.16
N GLU A 70 -10.51 16.05 10.09
CA GLU A 70 -10.69 17.01 11.18
C GLU A 70 -11.42 16.35 12.37
N GLU A 71 -12.55 15.69 12.15
CA GLU A 71 -13.36 15.04 13.17
C GLU A 71 -12.59 13.93 13.92
N SER A 72 -11.68 13.24 13.22
CA SER A 72 -10.90 12.14 13.79
C SER A 72 -9.53 12.55 14.32
N ASP A 73 -9.16 13.82 14.22
CA ASP A 73 -7.82 14.34 14.53
C ASP A 73 -6.70 13.51 13.87
N THR A 74 -6.87 13.28 12.57
CA THR A 74 -5.92 12.56 11.71
C THR A 74 -5.39 13.47 10.61
N HIS A 75 -4.32 13.04 9.95
CA HIS A 75 -3.84 13.67 8.73
C HIS A 75 -3.62 12.61 7.64
N LEU A 76 -3.63 13.03 6.39
CA LEU A 76 -3.39 12.18 5.24
C LEU A 76 -2.08 12.61 4.57
N VAL A 77 -1.22 11.62 4.28
CA VAL A 77 -0.03 11.81 3.45
C VAL A 77 -0.29 11.11 2.10
N PHE A 78 -0.36 11.89 1.04
CA PHE A 78 -0.41 11.39 -0.33
C PHE A 78 1.00 11.26 -0.87
N TYR A 79 1.45 10.03 -1.08
CA TYR A 79 2.76 9.71 -1.63
C TYR A 79 2.61 8.94 -2.96
N PRO A 80 2.54 9.62 -4.11
CA PRO A 80 2.47 8.96 -5.41
C PRO A 80 3.77 8.21 -5.69
N HIS A 81 3.67 7.11 -6.47
CA HIS A 81 4.83 6.35 -6.92
C HIS A 81 5.89 7.27 -7.55
N ILE A 82 7.18 6.95 -7.37
CA ILE A 82 8.31 7.79 -7.84
C ILE A 82 8.16 8.24 -9.30
N GLU A 83 7.69 7.34 -10.17
CA GLU A 83 7.44 7.66 -11.60
C GLU A 83 6.28 8.63 -11.82
N MET A 84 5.38 8.78 -10.84
CA MET A 84 4.25 9.70 -10.90
C MET A 84 4.57 11.06 -10.25
N GLN A 85 5.66 11.17 -9.50
CA GLN A 85 6.06 12.41 -8.82
C GLN A 85 6.42 13.55 -9.78
N ARG A 86 6.79 13.24 -11.02
CA ARG A 86 6.92 14.25 -12.08
C ARG A 86 5.63 15.02 -12.39
N TYR A 87 4.47 14.50 -11.92
CA TYR A 87 3.16 15.15 -12.05
C TYR A 87 2.63 15.67 -10.71
N ILE A 88 3.47 15.78 -9.70
CA ILE A 88 3.05 16.13 -8.33
C ILE A 88 2.32 17.47 -8.28
N ASP A 89 2.71 18.40 -9.13
CA ASP A 89 2.09 19.73 -9.28
C ASP A 89 0.64 19.68 -9.77
N CYS A 90 0.18 18.55 -10.29
CA CYS A 90 -1.22 18.33 -10.67
C CYS A 90 -2.15 18.21 -9.46
N PHE A 91 -1.61 17.85 -8.32
CA PHE A 91 -2.39 17.59 -7.11
C PHE A 91 -2.38 18.81 -6.18
N ARG A 92 -3.50 19.05 -5.53
CA ARG A 92 -3.66 20.11 -4.54
C ARG A 92 -4.34 19.56 -3.30
N ALA A 93 -3.82 19.89 -2.16
CA ALA A 93 -4.42 19.55 -0.88
C ALA A 93 -5.67 20.41 -0.62
N GLY A 94 -6.76 19.80 -0.19
CA GLY A 94 -7.99 20.49 0.18
C GLY A 94 -7.92 21.15 1.56
N SER A 95 -6.95 20.79 2.39
CA SER A 95 -6.72 21.38 3.72
C SER A 95 -5.29 21.13 4.21
N ASP A 96 -4.92 21.74 5.31
CA ASP A 96 -3.63 21.56 6.00
C ASP A 96 -3.48 20.14 6.61
N ARG A 97 -4.57 19.39 6.70
CA ARG A 97 -4.57 17.98 7.12
C ARG A 97 -4.09 17.02 6.02
N ILE A 98 -3.84 17.51 4.82
CA ILE A 98 -3.42 16.69 3.67
C ILE A 98 -2.04 17.17 3.22
N VAL A 99 -1.05 16.28 3.29
CA VAL A 99 0.33 16.53 2.85
C VAL A 99 0.56 15.80 1.54
N ILE A 100 1.04 16.51 0.52
CA ILE A 100 1.50 15.92 -0.75
C ILE A 100 3.01 15.73 -0.61
N ALA A 101 3.44 14.48 -0.56
CA ALA A 101 4.80 14.08 -0.24
C ALA A 101 5.53 13.48 -1.45
N ASP A 102 6.85 13.60 -1.46
CA ASP A 102 7.73 13.08 -2.50
C ASP A 102 8.96 12.36 -1.92
N ALA A 103 9.75 11.73 -2.79
CA ALA A 103 10.96 11.00 -2.41
C ALA A 103 12.11 11.90 -1.94
N GLY A 104 12.06 13.21 -2.19
CA GLY A 104 13.04 14.18 -1.71
C GLY A 104 12.82 14.57 -0.26
N SER A 105 11.59 14.46 0.22
CA SER A 105 11.16 14.92 1.55
C SER A 105 10.79 13.79 2.51
N HIS A 106 10.47 12.58 2.01
CA HIS A 106 9.94 11.48 2.83
C HIS A 106 10.59 10.14 2.49
N ASP A 107 10.93 9.37 3.52
CA ASP A 107 11.36 7.98 3.41
C ASP A 107 10.17 7.03 3.42
N VAL A 108 10.08 6.16 2.40
CA VAL A 108 8.96 5.21 2.24
C VAL A 108 8.85 4.25 3.42
N GLN A 109 9.98 3.74 3.92
CA GLN A 109 9.96 2.79 5.02
C GLN A 109 9.46 3.45 6.32
N GLU A 110 9.82 4.72 6.53
CA GLU A 110 9.32 5.49 7.67
C GLU A 110 7.81 5.75 7.55
N LEU A 111 7.33 6.14 6.37
CA LEU A 111 5.89 6.30 6.12
C LEU A 111 5.12 5.02 6.41
N LEU A 112 5.61 3.85 5.97
CA LEU A 112 4.97 2.56 6.21
C LEU A 112 4.97 2.17 7.70
N ARG A 113 6.07 2.47 8.41
CA ARG A 113 6.16 2.22 9.86
C ARG A 113 5.23 3.14 10.66
N SER A 114 5.08 4.38 10.23
CA SER A 114 4.35 5.41 10.96
C SER A 114 2.86 5.44 10.64
N CYS A 115 2.43 5.03 9.43
CA CYS A 115 1.01 5.08 9.08
C CYS A 115 0.16 4.22 10.02
N ALA A 116 -1.03 4.72 10.35
CA ALA A 116 -2.07 3.97 11.04
C ALA A 116 -2.95 3.18 10.07
N VAL A 117 -3.15 3.69 8.84
CA VAL A 117 -3.97 3.08 7.79
C VAL A 117 -3.26 3.30 6.46
N LEU A 118 -3.26 2.30 5.58
CA LEU A 118 -2.85 2.42 4.19
C LEU A 118 -4.07 2.43 3.27
N ILE A 119 -4.15 3.45 2.42
CA ILE A 119 -5.00 3.45 1.23
C ILE A 119 -4.07 3.24 0.03
N THR A 120 -4.33 2.23 -0.80
CA THR A 120 -3.55 1.94 -2.00
C THR A 120 -4.44 1.35 -3.08
N ASP A 121 -3.91 1.14 -4.27
CA ASP A 121 -4.66 0.56 -5.39
C ASP A 121 -4.17 -0.86 -5.74
N HIS A 122 -3.20 -0.95 -6.65
CA HIS A 122 -2.61 -2.20 -7.13
C HIS A 122 -1.16 -2.41 -6.65
N SER A 123 -0.66 -1.54 -5.79
CA SER A 123 0.71 -1.56 -5.30
C SER A 123 0.95 -2.71 -4.32
N SER A 124 2.05 -3.44 -4.51
CA SER A 124 2.45 -4.50 -3.57
C SER A 124 2.83 -4.02 -2.16
N VAL A 125 2.87 -2.72 -1.93
CA VAL A 125 3.16 -2.11 -0.62
C VAL A 125 2.15 -2.52 0.46
N PHE A 126 0.94 -2.93 0.06
CA PHE A 126 -0.05 -3.43 1.00
C PHE A 126 0.40 -4.70 1.75
N PHE A 127 1.30 -5.51 1.18
CA PHE A 127 1.89 -6.64 1.88
C PHE A 127 2.73 -6.20 3.08
N ASP A 128 3.46 -5.10 2.94
CA ASP A 128 4.29 -4.55 4.01
C ASP A 128 3.44 -4.04 5.18
N VAL A 129 2.35 -3.34 4.88
CA VAL A 129 1.44 -2.80 5.90
C VAL A 129 0.60 -3.90 6.55
N ALA A 130 0.11 -4.87 5.78
CA ALA A 130 -0.58 -6.04 6.32
C ALA A 130 0.34 -6.91 7.20
N TYR A 131 1.64 -7.01 6.83
CA TYR A 131 2.65 -7.67 7.67
C TYR A 131 2.79 -6.98 9.04
N LEU A 132 2.67 -5.65 9.09
CA LEU A 132 2.66 -4.86 10.33
C LEU A 132 1.37 -5.02 11.15
N GLY A 133 0.36 -5.71 10.63
CA GLY A 133 -0.95 -5.86 11.27
C GLY A 133 -1.80 -4.61 11.24
N LYS A 134 -1.55 -3.72 10.28
CA LYS A 134 -2.28 -2.46 10.11
C LYS A 134 -3.35 -2.57 9.02
N PRO A 135 -4.43 -1.76 9.10
CA PRO A 135 -5.49 -1.75 8.09
C PRO A 135 -4.99 -1.33 6.72
N VAL A 136 -5.53 -1.98 5.70
CA VAL A 136 -5.37 -1.65 4.29
C VAL A 136 -6.76 -1.38 3.70
N ILE A 137 -6.88 -0.38 2.84
CA ILE A 137 -8.06 -0.12 2.02
C ILE A 137 -7.60 -0.04 0.58
N TYR A 138 -8.20 -0.84 -0.29
CA TYR A 138 -7.87 -0.82 -1.72
C TYR A 138 -8.81 0.13 -2.45
N TYR A 139 -8.25 1.12 -3.16
CA TYR A 139 -8.99 2.06 -4.00
C TYR A 139 -8.71 1.76 -5.48
N GLN A 140 -9.48 0.83 -6.04
CA GLN A 140 -9.29 0.25 -7.39
C GLN A 140 -10.35 0.77 -8.37
N PHE A 141 -10.40 2.08 -8.59
CA PHE A 141 -11.37 2.75 -9.46
C PHE A 141 -11.15 2.45 -10.95
N ASP A 142 -9.93 2.08 -11.35
CA ASP A 142 -9.51 1.85 -12.73
C ASP A 142 -9.03 0.40 -12.99
N GLU A 143 -9.58 -0.58 -12.26
CA GLU A 143 -9.10 -1.98 -12.30
C GLU A 143 -9.09 -2.55 -13.72
N GLU A 144 -10.11 -2.32 -14.53
CA GLU A 144 -10.19 -2.83 -15.90
C GLU A 144 -9.10 -2.23 -16.79
N GLU A 145 -8.90 -0.92 -16.72
CA GLU A 145 -7.84 -0.23 -17.48
C GLU A 145 -6.45 -0.70 -17.04
N PHE A 146 -6.23 -0.81 -15.73
CA PHE A 146 -4.97 -1.26 -15.16
C PHE A 146 -4.62 -2.68 -15.62
N ARG A 147 -5.57 -3.62 -15.56
CA ARG A 147 -5.36 -5.01 -16.01
C ARG A 147 -5.14 -5.13 -17.51
N ALA A 148 -5.78 -4.29 -18.30
CA ALA A 148 -5.60 -4.31 -19.76
C ALA A 148 -4.21 -3.83 -20.18
N LYS A 149 -3.59 -2.90 -19.42
CA LYS A 149 -2.34 -2.24 -19.80
C LYS A 149 -1.10 -2.71 -19.03
N HIS A 150 -1.26 -3.31 -17.83
CA HIS A 150 -0.14 -3.52 -16.92
C HIS A 150 0.20 -4.98 -16.64
N TYR A 151 -0.64 -5.70 -15.93
CA TYR A 151 -0.36 -7.07 -15.51
C TYR A 151 -1.58 -7.98 -15.67
N LYS A 152 -1.32 -9.17 -16.22
CA LYS A 152 -2.32 -10.24 -16.15
C LYS A 152 -2.61 -10.59 -14.69
N ALA A 153 -3.86 -10.98 -14.41
CA ALA A 153 -4.26 -11.43 -13.08
C ALA A 153 -3.31 -12.53 -12.57
N GLY A 154 -2.72 -12.29 -11.41
CA GLY A 154 -1.91 -13.27 -10.69
C GLY A 154 -2.78 -14.24 -9.87
N TYR A 155 -2.13 -15.03 -9.01
CA TYR A 155 -2.83 -15.93 -8.09
C TYR A 155 -3.53 -15.19 -6.94
N PHE A 156 -3.03 -14.01 -6.55
CA PHE A 156 -3.56 -13.19 -5.48
C PHE A 156 -4.65 -12.26 -6.01
N ASP A 157 -5.80 -12.30 -5.37
CA ASP A 157 -6.95 -11.45 -5.68
C ASP A 157 -7.30 -10.63 -4.45
N CYS A 158 -7.34 -9.28 -4.58
CA CYS A 158 -7.56 -8.39 -3.44
C CYS A 158 -8.93 -8.61 -2.78
N ARG A 159 -9.97 -8.98 -3.53
CA ARG A 159 -11.29 -9.23 -2.95
C ARG A 159 -11.34 -10.56 -2.19
N ARG A 160 -10.70 -11.60 -2.73
CA ARG A 160 -10.68 -12.94 -2.14
C ARG A 160 -9.63 -13.07 -1.04
N ASP A 161 -8.40 -12.62 -1.31
CA ASP A 161 -7.20 -12.88 -0.50
C ASP A 161 -6.71 -11.64 0.23
N GLY A 162 -7.24 -10.45 -0.10
CA GLY A 162 -6.78 -9.15 0.39
C GLY A 162 -6.95 -8.95 1.89
N PHE A 163 -6.28 -7.94 2.39
CA PHE A 163 -6.16 -7.61 3.81
C PHE A 163 -7.00 -6.40 4.20
N GLY A 164 -8.00 -6.07 3.37
CA GLY A 164 -8.90 -4.95 3.56
C GLY A 164 -9.98 -4.89 2.48
N PRO A 165 -10.95 -3.96 2.60
CA PRO A 165 -12.02 -3.77 1.62
C PRO A 165 -11.47 -3.22 0.30
N VAL A 166 -12.12 -3.61 -0.81
CA VAL A 166 -11.86 -3.08 -2.16
C VAL A 166 -12.98 -2.12 -2.54
N CYS A 167 -12.62 -0.87 -2.73
CA CYS A 167 -13.49 0.24 -3.10
C CYS A 167 -13.22 0.63 -4.56
N THR A 168 -14.28 0.80 -5.34
CA THR A 168 -14.21 1.18 -6.76
C THR A 168 -14.60 2.65 -7.00
N GLY A 169 -15.15 3.31 -5.98
CA GLY A 169 -15.54 4.71 -6.02
C GLY A 169 -15.15 5.47 -4.75
N GLU A 170 -15.11 6.81 -4.86
CA GLU A 170 -14.73 7.70 -3.75
C GLU A 170 -15.66 7.56 -2.54
N ALA A 171 -16.97 7.44 -2.76
CA ALA A 171 -17.95 7.28 -1.66
C ALA A 171 -17.75 5.97 -0.89
N GLU A 172 -17.42 4.86 -1.58
CA GLU A 172 -17.10 3.58 -0.94
C GLU A 172 -15.81 3.69 -0.12
N LEU A 173 -14.78 4.35 -0.69
CA LEU A 173 -13.52 4.59 0.00
C LEU A 173 -13.73 5.40 1.29
N LEU A 174 -14.45 6.51 1.22
CA LEU A 174 -14.70 7.37 2.39
C LEU A 174 -15.55 6.65 3.46
N SER A 175 -16.51 5.82 3.05
CA SER A 175 -17.24 4.96 3.97
C SER A 175 -16.36 3.93 4.67
N ALA A 176 -15.49 3.24 3.91
CA ALA A 176 -14.55 2.27 4.46
C ALA A 176 -13.51 2.93 5.39
N LEU A 177 -13.04 4.12 5.03
CA LEU A 177 -12.11 4.88 5.87
C LEU A 177 -12.77 5.32 7.18
N ARG A 178 -14.00 5.82 7.13
CA ARG A 178 -14.80 6.17 8.31
C ARG A 178 -14.96 4.97 9.24
N HIS A 179 -15.38 3.83 8.71
CA HIS A 179 -15.51 2.59 9.49
C HIS A 179 -14.17 2.20 10.15
N CYS A 180 -13.08 2.26 9.41
CA CYS A 180 -11.74 1.96 9.93
C CYS A 180 -11.35 2.90 11.08
N ILE A 181 -11.60 4.20 10.96
CA ILE A 181 -11.33 5.20 12.01
C ILE A 181 -12.18 4.93 13.25
N GLU A 182 -13.48 4.74 13.09
CA GLU A 182 -14.43 4.45 14.17
C GLU A 182 -14.11 3.14 14.89
N SER A 183 -13.56 2.15 14.18
CA SER A 183 -13.09 0.88 14.75
C SER A 183 -11.70 0.98 15.41
N GLY A 184 -11.15 2.19 15.56
CA GLY A 184 -9.87 2.42 16.23
C GLY A 184 -8.64 2.18 15.34
N MET A 185 -8.79 2.20 14.03
CA MET A 185 -7.71 1.98 13.04
C MET A 185 -7.03 0.61 13.22
N VAL A 186 -7.83 -0.42 13.42
CA VAL A 186 -7.40 -1.82 13.48
C VAL A 186 -8.06 -2.62 12.35
N PRO A 187 -7.38 -3.64 11.78
CA PRO A 187 -8.00 -4.45 10.74
C PRO A 187 -9.20 -5.22 11.30
N ASP A 188 -10.29 -5.32 10.51
CA ASP A 188 -11.39 -6.22 10.82
C ASP A 188 -10.90 -7.66 10.98
N ALA A 189 -11.62 -8.44 11.79
CA ALA A 189 -11.20 -9.79 12.20
C ALA A 189 -10.86 -10.71 11.01
N GLU A 190 -11.63 -10.64 9.93
CA GLU A 190 -11.39 -11.44 8.74
C GLU A 190 -10.07 -11.07 8.04
N TYR A 191 -9.76 -9.79 7.88
CA TYR A 191 -8.53 -9.30 7.24
C TYR A 191 -7.30 -9.59 8.09
N ARG A 192 -7.43 -9.45 9.40
CA ARG A 192 -6.39 -9.85 10.35
C ARG A 192 -6.07 -11.34 10.24
N GLN A 193 -7.08 -12.21 10.21
CA GLN A 193 -6.90 -13.65 10.05
C GLN A 193 -6.26 -14.02 8.70
N ARG A 194 -6.62 -13.31 7.61
CA ARG A 194 -5.98 -13.50 6.31
C ARG A 194 -4.50 -13.12 6.37
N ALA A 195 -4.15 -11.99 6.98
CA ALA A 195 -2.77 -11.55 7.15
C ALA A 195 -1.96 -12.51 8.03
N GLU A 196 -2.51 -13.01 9.14
CA GLU A 196 -1.86 -13.98 10.02
C GLU A 196 -1.54 -15.30 9.28
N ARG A 197 -2.47 -15.80 8.47
CA ARG A 197 -2.25 -17.00 7.65
C ARG A 197 -1.25 -16.78 6.53
N PHE A 198 -1.25 -15.58 5.93
CA PHE A 198 -0.34 -15.26 4.83
C PHE A 198 1.10 -15.03 5.29
N PHE A 199 1.29 -14.47 6.49
CA PHE A 199 2.60 -14.13 7.07
C PHE A 199 2.88 -14.93 8.35
N PRO A 200 3.20 -16.22 8.26
CA PRO A 200 3.49 -17.04 9.46
C PRO A 200 4.82 -16.68 10.13
N LEU A 201 5.76 -16.03 9.44
CA LEU A 201 7.06 -15.65 9.98
C LEU A 201 7.07 -14.16 10.38
N ARG A 202 7.01 -13.87 11.69
CA ARG A 202 6.97 -12.51 12.26
C ARG A 202 7.98 -12.29 13.37
N ASP A 203 9.16 -12.92 13.28
CA ASP A 203 10.14 -13.07 14.36
C ASP A 203 11.41 -12.22 14.19
N LYS A 204 11.49 -11.31 13.24
CA LYS A 204 12.67 -10.50 12.90
C LYS A 204 13.94 -11.29 12.51
N ASN A 205 13.80 -12.56 12.10
CA ASN A 205 14.92 -13.43 11.72
C ASN A 205 14.99 -13.72 10.21
N ASN A 206 14.33 -12.90 9.39
CA ASN A 206 14.27 -13.11 7.94
C ASN A 206 15.65 -12.99 7.28
N CYS A 207 16.46 -12.02 7.69
CA CYS A 207 17.83 -11.85 7.21
C CYS A 207 18.72 -13.05 7.61
N CYS A 208 18.60 -13.54 8.84
CA CYS A 208 19.35 -14.69 9.32
C CYS A 208 19.03 -15.95 8.51
N ARG A 209 17.74 -16.26 8.34
CA ARG A 209 17.30 -17.41 7.53
C ARG A 209 17.79 -17.34 6.09
N THR A 210 17.72 -16.14 5.50
CA THR A 210 18.21 -15.92 4.13
C THR A 210 19.71 -16.13 4.03
N TYR A 211 20.49 -15.58 4.99
CA TYR A 211 21.95 -15.76 5.04
C TYR A 211 22.33 -17.24 5.18
N GLU A 212 21.70 -17.97 6.09
CA GLU A 212 21.97 -19.39 6.31
C GLU A 212 21.64 -20.23 5.07
N ALA A 213 20.52 -19.99 4.42
CA ALA A 213 20.15 -20.67 3.18
C ALA A 213 21.18 -20.41 2.05
N VAL A 214 21.66 -19.18 1.89
CA VAL A 214 22.70 -18.85 0.92
C VAL A 214 24.01 -19.57 1.27
N ARG A 215 24.40 -19.57 2.55
CA ARG A 215 25.61 -20.26 3.02
C ARG A 215 25.57 -21.76 2.75
N GLU A 216 24.46 -22.44 2.99
CA GLU A 216 24.26 -23.87 2.68
C GLU A 216 24.50 -24.14 1.20
N ILE A 217 23.76 -23.44 0.31
CA ILE A 217 23.86 -23.62 -1.14
C ILE A 217 25.28 -23.39 -1.67
N THR A 218 26.00 -22.43 -1.10
CA THR A 218 27.38 -22.13 -1.53
C THR A 218 28.41 -23.09 -0.97
N SER A 219 28.15 -23.75 0.15
CA SER A 219 29.03 -24.77 0.76
C SER A 219 28.92 -26.12 0.04
N GLU A 220 27.74 -26.48 -0.45
CA GLU A 220 27.50 -27.72 -1.20
C GLU A 220 28.13 -27.72 -2.61
N ARG A 221 28.55 -26.56 -3.10
CA ARG A 221 29.23 -26.40 -4.41
C ARG A 221 30.76 -26.43 -4.35
N ARG A 222 31.33 -26.65 -3.19
CA ARG A 222 32.75 -26.86 -2.99
C ARG A 222 33.08 -28.33 -2.75
#